data_106c272681ecd89e2d6fff4b63cf77cf
#
_entry.id   106c272681ecd89e2d6fff4b63cf77cf
#
_cell.length_a   1.000
_cell.length_b   1.000
_cell.length_c   1.000
_cell.angle_alpha   90.00
_cell.angle_beta   90.00
_cell.angle_gamma   90.00
#
_symmetry.space_group_name_H-M   'P 1'
#
loop_
_entity.id
_entity.type
_entity.pdbx_description
1 polymer ?
#
loop_
_entity_poly.entity_id
_entity_poly.type
_entity_poly.pdbx_seq_one_letter_code
_entity_poly.pdbx_strand_id
1 'polypeptide(L)'
;MKLEICIDVDDVDRAVEFYGRGLGLEIPQHEKEWAKAVLGEQVFWIMKIDPGPSGAILRDYKRHWTPIHLDFHVDDIDAVVKRALAAGGKLDREIQRNTHGGGMANLSDPSGNGIDLVQPAKK
;
A
#
# COMPACT_ATOMS: atom_id res chain seq x y z
N MET A 1 24.50 -3.45 -4.50
CA MET A 1 23.13 -3.83 -4.86
C MET A 1 22.16 -2.83 -4.27
N LYS A 2 21.12 -2.46 -5.00
CA LYS A 2 20.10 -1.51 -4.56
C LYS A 2 18.73 -2.12 -4.78
N LEU A 3 17.85 -2.01 -3.81
CA LEU A 3 16.48 -2.48 -3.90
C LEU A 3 15.54 -1.29 -4.04
N GLU A 4 14.72 -1.30 -5.08
CA GLU A 4 13.56 -0.41 -5.21
C GLU A 4 12.33 -1.27 -5.43
N ILE A 5 11.16 -0.77 -5.03
CA ILE A 5 9.92 -1.51 -5.11
C ILE A 5 9.05 -0.84 -6.16
N CYS A 6 8.53 -1.61 -7.11
CA CYS A 6 7.55 -1.13 -8.08
C CYS A 6 6.17 -1.66 -7.68
N ILE A 7 5.19 -0.77 -7.72
CA ILE A 7 3.79 -1.09 -7.46
C ILE A 7 3.02 -0.77 -8.74
N ASP A 8 2.53 -1.80 -9.41
CA ASP A 8 1.69 -1.62 -10.58
C ASP A 8 0.27 -1.23 -10.15
N VAL A 9 -0.27 -0.22 -10.80
CA VAL A 9 -1.62 0.30 -10.50
C VAL A 9 -2.36 0.59 -11.81
N ASP A 10 -3.66 0.64 -11.74
CA ASP A 10 -4.49 1.06 -12.86
C ASP A 10 -4.75 2.57 -12.87
N ASP A 11 -4.56 3.26 -11.76
CA ASP A 11 -4.81 4.69 -11.61
C ASP A 11 -3.78 5.31 -10.67
N VAL A 12 -2.87 6.12 -11.22
CA VAL A 12 -1.80 6.74 -10.45
C VAL A 12 -2.32 7.75 -9.43
N ASP A 13 -3.32 8.56 -9.81
CA ASP A 13 -3.84 9.59 -8.91
C ASP A 13 -4.48 8.97 -7.66
N ARG A 14 -5.23 7.89 -7.84
CA ARG A 14 -5.83 7.16 -6.72
C ARG A 14 -4.78 6.48 -5.85
N ALA A 15 -3.74 5.94 -6.47
CA ALA A 15 -2.63 5.33 -5.74
C ALA A 15 -1.86 6.37 -4.92
N VAL A 16 -1.59 7.53 -5.49
CA VAL A 16 -0.90 8.64 -4.79
C VAL A 16 -1.72 9.12 -3.59
N GLU A 17 -3.04 9.22 -3.74
CA GLU A 17 -3.92 9.56 -2.62
C GLU A 17 -3.82 8.54 -1.49
N PHE A 18 -3.82 7.26 -1.84
CA PHE A 18 -3.74 6.18 -0.85
C PHE A 18 -2.36 6.14 -0.16
N TYR A 19 -1.28 6.05 -0.94
CA TYR A 19 0.07 5.93 -0.37
C TYR A 19 0.53 7.23 0.27
N GLY A 20 0.16 8.38 -0.29
CA GLY A 20 0.52 9.70 0.24
C GLY A 20 -0.32 10.07 1.47
N ARG A 21 -1.58 10.44 1.28
CA ARG A 21 -2.46 10.86 2.39
C ARG A 21 -2.82 9.70 3.30
N GLY A 22 -3.09 8.53 2.73
CA GLY A 22 -3.52 7.37 3.49
C GLY A 22 -2.43 6.84 4.39
N LEU A 23 -1.29 6.50 3.83
CA LEU A 23 -0.20 5.87 4.58
C LEU A 23 0.87 6.86 5.05
N GLY A 24 0.91 8.06 4.50
CA GLY A 24 1.87 9.08 4.91
C GLY A 24 3.22 9.01 4.22
N LEU A 25 3.32 8.35 3.07
CA LEU A 25 4.55 8.38 2.29
C LEU A 25 4.75 9.74 1.66
N GLU A 26 6.00 10.18 1.51
CA GLU A 26 6.31 11.36 0.73
C GLU A 26 6.16 11.04 -0.76
N ILE A 27 5.63 12.00 -1.53
CA ILE A 27 5.43 11.87 -2.97
C ILE A 27 6.24 12.97 -3.67
N PRO A 28 7.56 12.83 -3.82
CA PRO A 28 8.38 13.87 -4.42
C PRO A 28 8.13 14.09 -5.91
N GLN A 29 7.59 13.10 -6.61
CA GLN A 29 7.26 13.22 -8.03
C GLN A 29 5.91 12.55 -8.31
N HIS A 30 5.05 13.24 -9.04
CA HIS A 30 3.72 12.74 -9.42
C HIS A 30 3.45 13.14 -10.87
N GLU A 31 3.59 12.17 -11.77
CA GLU A 31 3.36 12.34 -13.20
C GLU A 31 2.07 11.63 -13.61
N LYS A 32 1.70 11.74 -14.89
CA LYS A 32 0.48 11.13 -15.39
C LYS A 32 0.51 9.61 -15.33
N GLU A 33 1.64 9.01 -15.70
CA GLU A 33 1.78 7.56 -15.85
C GLU A 33 2.58 6.91 -14.73
N TRP A 34 3.13 7.70 -13.83
CA TRP A 34 3.92 7.19 -12.71
C TRP A 34 4.06 8.21 -11.59
N ALA A 35 4.42 7.73 -10.43
CA ALA A 35 4.78 8.57 -9.30
C ALA A 35 5.93 7.92 -8.52
N LYS A 36 6.68 8.74 -7.81
CA LYS A 36 7.70 8.27 -6.88
C LYS A 36 7.21 8.51 -5.47
N ALA A 37 7.22 7.47 -4.65
CA ALA A 37 6.92 7.56 -3.23
C ALA A 37 8.16 7.17 -2.42
N VAL A 38 8.31 7.77 -1.25
CA VAL A 38 9.47 7.54 -0.40
C VAL A 38 9.05 7.36 1.05
N LEU A 39 9.61 6.35 1.69
CA LEU A 39 9.48 6.12 3.12
C LEU A 39 10.88 5.91 3.69
N GLY A 40 11.41 6.90 4.41
CA GLY A 40 12.81 6.88 4.81
C GLY A 40 13.72 6.82 3.59
N GLU A 41 14.54 5.78 3.50
CA GLU A 41 15.41 5.56 2.34
C GLU A 41 14.79 4.63 1.29
N GLN A 42 13.63 4.03 1.59
CA GLN A 42 12.96 3.13 0.65
C GLN A 42 12.21 3.90 -0.42
N VAL A 43 12.52 3.59 -1.67
CA VAL A 43 11.84 4.17 -2.84
C VAL A 43 10.82 3.18 -3.37
N PHE A 44 9.64 3.71 -3.68
CA PHE A 44 8.56 2.99 -4.36
C PHE A 44 8.25 3.72 -5.66
N TRP A 45 8.18 2.97 -6.75
CA TRP A 45 7.72 3.49 -8.04
C TRP A 45 6.28 3.02 -8.24
N ILE A 46 5.37 3.97 -8.33
CA ILE A 46 3.96 3.71 -8.62
C ILE A 46 3.82 3.85 -10.13
N MET A 47 3.52 2.74 -10.80
CA MET A 47 3.56 2.69 -12.26
C MET A 47 2.18 2.34 -12.81
N LYS A 48 1.66 3.18 -13.71
CA LYS A 48 0.42 2.83 -14.40
C LYS A 48 0.71 1.76 -15.45
N ILE A 49 0.11 0.61 -15.28
CA ILE A 49 0.13 -0.49 -16.25
C ILE A 49 -1.33 -0.85 -16.53
N ASP A 50 -1.73 -0.81 -17.78
CA ASP A 50 -3.10 -1.15 -18.14
C ASP A 50 -3.42 -2.61 -17.81
N PRO A 51 -4.70 -2.94 -17.47
CA PRO A 51 -5.12 -4.33 -17.28
C PRO A 51 -4.87 -5.16 -18.53
N GLY A 52 -4.68 -6.46 -18.33
CA GLY A 52 -4.43 -7.39 -19.41
C GLY A 52 -2.98 -7.85 -19.48
N PRO A 53 -2.59 -8.56 -20.54
CA PRO A 53 -1.23 -9.08 -20.67
C PRO A 53 -0.23 -7.94 -20.91
N SER A 54 0.88 -8.00 -20.15
CA SER A 54 2.06 -7.19 -20.40
C SER A 54 3.23 -8.15 -20.55
N GLY A 55 3.66 -8.37 -21.79
CA GLY A 55 4.54 -9.50 -22.08
C GLY A 55 3.82 -10.82 -21.78
N ALA A 56 4.44 -11.67 -20.99
CA ALA A 56 3.86 -12.96 -20.57
C ALA A 56 3.05 -12.87 -19.27
N ILE A 57 2.90 -11.66 -18.68
CA ILE A 57 2.31 -11.50 -17.36
C ILE A 57 1.01 -10.74 -17.46
N LEU A 58 -0.04 -11.31 -16.87
CA LEU A 58 -1.37 -10.70 -16.79
C LEU A 58 -1.45 -9.75 -15.59
N ARG A 59 -1.97 -8.53 -15.82
CA ARG A 59 -2.35 -7.60 -14.75
C ARG A 59 -3.87 -7.63 -14.59
N ASP A 60 -4.30 -7.88 -13.35
CA ASP A 60 -5.70 -7.90 -12.97
C ASP A 60 -5.82 -7.13 -11.64
N TYR A 61 -6.48 -5.98 -11.67
CA TYR A 61 -6.57 -5.08 -10.50
C TYR A 61 -7.75 -5.41 -9.58
N LYS A 62 -8.12 -6.67 -9.53
CA LYS A 62 -8.99 -7.18 -8.47
C LYS A 62 -8.17 -7.40 -7.21
N ARG A 63 -8.84 -7.43 -6.06
CA ARG A 63 -8.16 -7.78 -4.80
C ARG A 63 -7.49 -9.13 -4.95
N HIS A 64 -6.18 -9.17 -4.73
CA HIS A 64 -5.40 -10.38 -4.86
C HIS A 64 -4.39 -10.50 -3.71
N TRP A 65 -3.92 -11.70 -3.50
CA TRP A 65 -2.87 -11.99 -2.55
C TRP A 65 -1.63 -12.48 -3.30
N THR A 66 -0.47 -12.01 -2.88
CA THR A 66 0.80 -12.48 -3.39
C THR A 66 1.64 -13.04 -2.25
N PRO A 67 2.53 -14.05 -2.51
CA PRO A 67 3.38 -14.59 -1.45
C PRO A 67 4.32 -13.57 -0.82
N ILE A 68 4.69 -12.54 -1.59
CA ILE A 68 5.49 -11.42 -1.08
C ILE A 68 4.57 -10.22 -0.96
N HIS A 69 4.52 -9.63 0.22
CA HIS A 69 3.68 -8.46 0.48
C HIS A 69 4.42 -7.46 1.36
N LEU A 70 3.89 -6.26 1.44
CA LEU A 70 4.47 -5.17 2.22
C LEU A 70 3.79 -5.10 3.58
N ASP A 71 4.59 -5.07 4.63
CA ASP A 71 4.14 -4.78 6.00
C ASP A 71 4.66 -3.41 6.38
N PHE A 72 3.75 -2.48 6.67
CA PHE A 72 4.10 -1.17 7.21
C PHE A 72 3.95 -1.21 8.72
N HIS A 73 5.02 -0.97 9.44
CA HIS A 73 4.98 -0.86 10.90
C HIS A 73 4.54 0.55 11.27
N VAL A 74 3.50 0.65 12.07
CA VAL A 74 2.85 1.90 12.43
C VAL A 74 2.75 2.02 13.96
N ASP A 75 2.70 3.24 14.46
CA ASP A 75 2.58 3.50 15.89
C ASP A 75 1.13 3.47 16.36
N ASP A 76 0.19 3.88 15.50
CA ASP A 76 -1.24 3.95 15.79
C ASP A 76 -2.02 3.36 14.62
N ILE A 77 -2.33 2.07 14.72
CA ILE A 77 -2.99 1.33 13.65
C ILE A 77 -4.40 1.87 13.36
N ASP A 78 -5.13 2.31 14.38
CA ASP A 78 -6.48 2.84 14.19
C ASP A 78 -6.46 4.12 13.38
N ALA A 79 -5.54 5.02 13.68
CA ALA A 79 -5.40 6.28 12.95
C ALA A 79 -4.98 6.04 11.50
N VAL A 80 -4.04 5.13 11.27
CA VAL A 80 -3.56 4.85 9.91
C VAL A 80 -4.63 4.13 9.08
N VAL A 81 -5.33 3.15 9.64
CA VAL A 81 -6.45 2.49 8.95
C VAL A 81 -7.51 3.51 8.57
N LYS A 82 -7.89 4.40 9.48
CA LYS A 82 -8.89 5.44 9.20
C LYS A 82 -8.47 6.30 8.01
N ARG A 83 -7.22 6.76 7.98
CA ARG A 83 -6.72 7.57 6.85
C ARG A 83 -6.66 6.76 5.56
N ALA A 84 -6.21 5.51 5.63
CA ALA A 84 -6.10 4.64 4.47
C ALA A 84 -7.46 4.38 3.83
N LEU A 85 -8.48 4.11 4.64
CA LEU A 85 -9.85 3.91 4.14
C LEU A 85 -10.42 5.19 3.54
N ALA A 86 -10.20 6.34 4.18
CA ALA A 86 -10.63 7.64 3.65
C ALA A 86 -9.94 7.97 2.32
N ALA A 87 -8.74 7.45 2.10
CA ALA A 87 -7.94 7.67 0.90
C ALA A 87 -8.12 6.57 -0.18
N GLY A 88 -9.16 5.76 -0.07
CA GLY A 88 -9.55 4.79 -1.11
C GLY A 88 -9.12 3.35 -0.87
N GLY A 89 -8.48 3.06 0.25
CA GLY A 89 -8.15 1.69 0.64
C GLY A 89 -9.38 0.90 1.07
N LYS A 90 -9.24 -0.41 1.13
CA LYS A 90 -10.29 -1.31 1.61
C LYS A 90 -9.72 -2.24 2.67
N LEU A 91 -10.45 -2.41 3.76
CA LEU A 91 -10.10 -3.34 4.82
C LEU A 91 -10.68 -4.71 4.50
N ASP A 92 -9.83 -5.75 4.55
CA ASP A 92 -10.29 -7.12 4.24
C ASP A 92 -11.13 -7.72 5.36
N ARG A 93 -10.80 -7.38 6.61
CA ARG A 93 -11.46 -7.87 7.81
C ARG A 93 -11.17 -6.94 8.98
N GLU A 94 -11.85 -7.13 10.10
CA GLU A 94 -11.60 -6.34 11.31
C GLU A 94 -10.14 -6.38 11.74
N ILE A 95 -9.66 -5.29 12.33
CA ILE A 95 -8.30 -5.20 12.87
C ILE A 95 -8.13 -6.29 13.93
N GLN A 96 -7.13 -7.12 13.76
CA GLN A 96 -6.78 -8.15 14.73
C GLN A 96 -5.90 -7.55 15.81
N ARG A 97 -6.34 -7.63 17.05
CA ARG A 97 -5.62 -7.06 18.19
C ARG A 97 -5.09 -8.15 19.09
N ASN A 98 -3.93 -7.91 19.69
CA ASN A 98 -3.39 -8.82 20.69
C ASN A 98 -3.51 -8.21 22.09
N THR A 99 -3.23 -9.03 23.10
CA THR A 99 -3.38 -8.67 24.51
C THR A 99 -2.34 -7.66 25.00
N HIS A 100 -1.30 -7.39 24.20
CA HIS A 100 -0.19 -6.49 24.57
C HIS A 100 -0.25 -5.15 23.82
N GLY A 101 -1.40 -4.79 23.28
CA GLY A 101 -1.60 -3.50 22.63
C GLY A 101 -1.11 -3.43 21.18
N GLY A 102 -0.65 -4.54 20.62
CA GLY A 102 -0.33 -4.61 19.20
C GLY A 102 -1.53 -4.94 18.33
N GLY A 103 -1.35 -4.91 17.03
CA GLY A 103 -2.41 -5.25 16.10
C GLY A 103 -1.92 -5.43 14.68
N MET A 104 -2.78 -6.01 13.86
CA MET A 104 -2.54 -6.19 12.43
C MET A 104 -3.81 -5.85 11.66
N ALA A 105 -3.66 -5.13 10.57
CA ALA A 105 -4.73 -4.86 9.62
C ALA A 105 -4.32 -5.36 8.25
N ASN A 106 -5.21 -6.08 7.59
CA ASN A 106 -5.03 -6.53 6.21
C ASN A 106 -5.92 -5.67 5.33
N LEU A 107 -5.34 -4.97 4.40
CA LEU A 107 -6.09 -4.09 3.53
C LEU A 107 -5.52 -4.09 2.12
N SER A 108 -6.17 -3.38 1.23
CA SER A 108 -5.68 -3.24 -0.14
C SER A 108 -5.67 -1.77 -0.54
N ASP A 109 -4.75 -1.44 -1.45
CA ASP A 109 -4.77 -0.16 -2.13
C ASP A 109 -5.94 -0.09 -3.13
N PRO A 110 -6.20 1.07 -3.76
CA PRO A 110 -7.30 1.18 -4.72
C PRO A 110 -7.21 0.27 -5.94
N SER A 111 -6.04 -0.24 -6.26
CA SER A 111 -5.82 -1.17 -7.38
C SER A 111 -5.90 -2.64 -6.97
N GLY A 112 -6.21 -2.94 -5.71
CA GLY A 112 -6.36 -4.30 -5.22
C GLY A 112 -5.06 -4.93 -4.71
N ASN A 113 -3.95 -4.20 -4.68
CA ASN A 113 -2.70 -4.69 -4.11
C ASN A 113 -2.84 -4.81 -2.59
N GLY A 114 -2.56 -6.01 -2.05
CA GLY A 114 -2.66 -6.27 -0.63
C GLY A 114 -1.48 -5.72 0.15
N ILE A 115 -1.77 -5.11 1.28
CA ILE A 115 -0.76 -4.64 2.23
C ILE A 115 -1.21 -4.96 3.66
N ASP A 116 -0.25 -5.06 4.55
CA ASP A 116 -0.50 -5.20 5.98
C ASP A 116 0.01 -3.97 6.72
N LEU A 117 -0.76 -3.56 7.72
CA LEU A 117 -0.29 -2.60 8.73
C LEU A 117 -0.07 -3.37 10.01
N VAL A 118 1.08 -3.17 10.63
CA VAL A 118 1.45 -3.87 11.86
C VAL A 118 1.78 -2.84 12.93
N GLN A 119 1.07 -2.89 14.04
CA GLN A 119 1.44 -2.15 15.24
C GLN A 119 2.11 -3.12 16.18
N PRO A 120 3.42 -2.97 16.45
CA PRO A 120 4.09 -3.85 17.39
C PRO A 120 3.49 -3.77 18.79
N ALA A 121 3.57 -4.88 19.53
CA ALA A 121 3.15 -4.89 20.91
C ALA A 121 3.96 -3.89 21.74
N LYS A 122 3.32 -3.27 22.71
CA LYS A 122 4.00 -2.38 23.66
C LYS A 122 4.88 -3.21 24.56
N LYS A 123 6.09 -2.73 24.76
CA LYS A 123 7.03 -3.36 25.70
C LYS A 123 6.69 -2.99 27.14
#